data_6acf8b3badf6af68157030efd0343413
#
_entry.id   6acf8b3badf6af68157030efd0343413
#
_cell.length_a   1.000
_cell.length_b   1.000
_cell.length_c   1.000
_cell.angle_alpha   90.00
_cell.angle_beta   90.00
_cell.angle_gamma   90.00
#
_symmetry.space_group_name_H-M   'P 1'
#
loop_
_entity.id
_entity.type
_entity.pdbx_description
1 polymer ?
#
loop_
_entity_poly.entity_id
_entity_poly.type
_entity_poly.pdbx_seq_one_letter_code
_entity_poly.pdbx_strand_id
1 'polypeptide(L)'
;MIHVSAVIPVFNEEANLPNLNERLTRALDSTGSTWEVVYVDDGSADRSLELLAGFVAKDPRVRGQRFERNCGQSAALWAGMKAARGRYIVTLDADLQNDPKDAPKLLAALKDFDCACGSRVAARGRGDNFVRIASSRIANWVRNQLSGENITDAGCCYRAFKRECVEDLKFFKGMHRFLPTLFKIEGFTVTEVPIGHNPRASGQTHYGVWNRLFASFYDLLAVRWMKQRMFRYEITERLN
;
A
#
# COMPACT_ATOMS: atom_id res chain seq x y z
N MET A 1 -11.75 -20.76 1.98
CA MET A 1 -10.93 -19.93 1.06
C MET A 1 -10.80 -18.56 1.71
N ILE A 2 -9.58 -17.98 1.80
CA ILE A 2 -9.37 -16.66 2.41
C ILE A 2 -9.95 -15.59 1.49
N HIS A 3 -10.69 -14.65 2.06
CA HIS A 3 -11.34 -13.57 1.31
C HIS A 3 -10.50 -12.29 1.28
N VAL A 4 -9.88 -11.92 2.42
CA VAL A 4 -9.07 -10.72 2.57
C VAL A 4 -7.68 -11.06 3.10
N SER A 5 -6.62 -10.53 2.47
CA SER A 5 -5.24 -10.54 3.00
C SER A 5 -4.81 -9.11 3.30
N ALA A 6 -4.50 -8.81 4.56
CA ALA A 6 -3.85 -7.56 4.93
C ALA A 6 -2.33 -7.74 4.84
N VAL A 7 -1.65 -6.90 4.07
CA VAL A 7 -0.20 -6.93 3.84
C VAL A 7 0.43 -5.71 4.51
N ILE A 8 1.29 -5.96 5.47
CA ILE A 8 1.90 -4.93 6.33
C ILE A 8 3.43 -5.01 6.24
N PRO A 9 4.10 -4.07 5.58
CA PRO A 9 5.55 -3.94 5.65
C PRO A 9 5.94 -3.38 7.01
N VAL A 10 6.97 -3.96 7.62
CA VAL A 10 7.46 -3.61 8.95
C VAL A 10 8.95 -3.32 8.89
N PHE A 11 9.39 -2.19 9.46
CA PHE A 11 10.79 -1.88 9.66
C PHE A 11 10.98 -0.99 10.89
N ASN A 12 11.47 -1.57 12.00
CA ASN A 12 11.68 -0.90 13.29
C ASN A 12 10.39 -0.21 13.82
N GLU A 13 9.34 -1.00 14.00
CA GLU A 13 8.01 -0.54 14.41
C GLU A 13 7.54 -1.20 15.74
N GLU A 14 8.48 -1.60 16.61
CA GLU A 14 8.16 -2.29 17.88
C GLU A 14 7.12 -1.56 18.73
N ALA A 15 7.16 -0.23 18.75
CA ALA A 15 6.24 0.59 19.54
C ALA A 15 4.81 0.59 19.00
N ASN A 16 4.64 0.40 17.67
CA ASN A 16 3.36 0.50 17.00
C ASN A 16 2.67 -0.86 16.80
N LEU A 17 3.44 -1.92 16.65
CA LEU A 17 2.96 -3.26 16.29
C LEU A 17 1.86 -3.82 17.19
N PRO A 18 1.94 -3.74 18.55
CA PRO A 18 0.88 -4.29 19.40
C PRO A 18 -0.47 -3.63 19.15
N ASN A 19 -0.50 -2.29 19.11
CA ASN A 19 -1.72 -1.52 18.86
C ASN A 19 -2.23 -1.72 17.43
N LEU A 20 -1.32 -1.76 16.45
CA LEU A 20 -1.69 -2.04 15.05
C LEU A 20 -2.35 -3.40 14.92
N ASN A 21 -1.74 -4.46 15.45
CA ASN A 21 -2.26 -5.82 15.34
C ASN A 21 -3.67 -5.94 15.96
N GLU A 22 -3.88 -5.36 17.14
CA GLU A 22 -5.20 -5.35 17.78
C GLU A 22 -6.25 -4.62 16.96
N ARG A 23 -5.95 -3.40 16.48
CA ARG A 23 -6.89 -2.59 15.70
C ARG A 23 -7.18 -3.21 14.34
N LEU A 24 -6.16 -3.79 13.69
CA LEU A 24 -6.30 -4.44 12.39
C LEU A 24 -7.17 -5.69 12.51
N THR A 25 -6.94 -6.53 13.51
CA THR A 25 -7.74 -7.72 13.79
C THR A 25 -9.21 -7.34 13.98
N ARG A 26 -9.50 -6.35 14.82
CA ARG A 26 -10.89 -5.86 15.02
C ARG A 26 -11.52 -5.35 13.72
N ALA A 27 -10.76 -4.61 12.93
CA ALA A 27 -11.26 -4.08 11.66
C ALA A 27 -11.56 -5.18 10.66
N LEU A 28 -10.72 -6.20 10.57
CA LEU A 28 -10.92 -7.34 9.68
C LEU A 28 -12.08 -8.24 10.18
N ASP A 29 -12.18 -8.49 11.48
CA ASP A 29 -13.31 -9.24 12.08
C ASP A 29 -14.65 -8.54 11.79
N SER A 30 -14.71 -7.20 11.80
CA SER A 30 -15.92 -6.43 11.50
C SER A 30 -16.41 -6.59 10.05
N THR A 31 -15.59 -7.09 9.15
CA THR A 31 -16.00 -7.37 7.76
C THR A 31 -16.88 -8.61 7.61
N GLY A 32 -16.92 -9.48 8.62
CA GLY A 32 -17.59 -10.79 8.55
C GLY A 32 -16.98 -11.77 7.54
N SER A 33 -15.83 -11.43 6.97
CA SER A 33 -15.12 -12.22 5.95
C SER A 33 -14.00 -13.06 6.57
N THR A 34 -13.64 -14.16 5.92
CA THR A 34 -12.39 -14.87 6.27
C THR A 34 -11.17 -14.04 5.86
N TRP A 35 -10.22 -13.90 6.76
CA TRP A 35 -9.06 -13.05 6.52
C TRP A 35 -7.74 -13.65 7.00
N GLU A 36 -6.65 -13.11 6.50
CA GLU A 36 -5.30 -13.30 7.02
C GLU A 36 -4.55 -11.97 7.10
N VAL A 37 -3.52 -11.92 7.95
CA VAL A 37 -2.53 -10.83 7.95
C VAL A 37 -1.17 -11.41 7.54
N VAL A 38 -0.49 -10.73 6.63
CA VAL A 38 0.87 -11.06 6.19
C VAL A 38 1.79 -9.89 6.57
N TYR A 39 2.53 -10.04 7.66
CA TYR A 39 3.58 -9.12 8.04
C TYR A 39 4.86 -9.45 7.29
N VAL A 40 5.55 -8.43 6.78
CA VAL A 40 6.86 -8.60 6.15
C VAL A 40 7.87 -7.70 6.87
N ASP A 41 8.71 -8.32 7.69
CA ASP A 41 9.81 -7.66 8.38
C ASP A 41 10.97 -7.39 7.41
N ASP A 42 11.21 -6.14 7.11
CA ASP A 42 12.23 -5.65 6.19
C ASP A 42 13.61 -5.53 6.88
N GLY A 43 13.99 -6.55 7.67
CA GLY A 43 15.28 -6.61 8.35
C GLY A 43 15.37 -5.66 9.55
N SER A 44 14.34 -5.61 10.41
CA SER A 44 14.33 -4.79 11.62
C SER A 44 15.47 -5.16 12.59
N ALA A 45 16.00 -4.15 13.26
CA ALA A 45 17.04 -4.27 14.27
C ALA A 45 16.49 -4.15 15.71
N ASP A 46 15.22 -3.75 15.87
CA ASP A 46 14.50 -3.66 17.15
C ASP A 46 13.75 -4.95 17.47
N ARG A 47 12.84 -4.92 18.42
CA ARG A 47 12.03 -6.08 18.83
C ARG A 47 10.85 -6.39 17.90
N SER A 48 10.75 -5.75 16.73
CA SER A 48 9.66 -5.98 15.80
C SER A 48 9.50 -7.46 15.44
N LEU A 49 10.60 -8.15 15.12
CA LEU A 49 10.56 -9.57 14.77
C LEU A 49 10.05 -10.45 15.93
N GLU A 50 10.48 -10.19 17.16
CA GLU A 50 10.03 -10.93 18.35
C GLU A 50 8.52 -10.79 18.52
N LEU A 51 7.99 -9.57 18.37
CA LEU A 51 6.56 -9.29 18.45
C LEU A 51 5.77 -10.00 17.36
N LEU A 52 6.26 -9.98 16.11
CA LEU A 52 5.64 -10.67 14.98
C LEU A 52 5.59 -12.18 15.20
N ALA A 53 6.67 -12.78 15.70
CA ALA A 53 6.69 -14.21 16.06
C ALA A 53 5.64 -14.53 17.12
N GLY A 54 5.47 -13.65 18.12
CA GLY A 54 4.43 -13.77 19.12
C GLY A 54 3.01 -13.67 18.57
N PHE A 55 2.76 -12.83 17.57
CA PHE A 55 1.43 -12.76 16.91
C PHE A 55 1.13 -14.01 16.10
N VAL A 56 2.12 -14.50 15.34
CA VAL A 56 1.99 -15.75 14.55
C VAL A 56 1.72 -16.96 15.45
N ALA A 57 2.35 -17.03 16.61
CA ALA A 57 2.12 -18.13 17.56
C ALA A 57 0.73 -18.09 18.21
N LYS A 58 0.11 -16.91 18.33
CA LYS A 58 -1.19 -16.72 18.99
C LYS A 58 -2.38 -16.85 18.04
N ASP A 59 -2.23 -16.48 16.78
CA ASP A 59 -3.33 -16.47 15.81
C ASP A 59 -2.89 -17.13 14.49
N PRO A 60 -3.49 -18.28 14.10
CA PRO A 60 -3.13 -18.97 12.85
C PRO A 60 -3.48 -18.19 11.58
N ARG A 61 -4.26 -17.12 11.69
CA ARG A 61 -4.56 -16.20 10.58
C ARG A 61 -3.44 -15.19 10.33
N VAL A 62 -2.49 -15.05 11.26
CA VAL A 62 -1.34 -14.16 11.14
C VAL A 62 -0.14 -14.93 10.62
N ARG A 63 0.54 -14.38 9.64
CA ARG A 63 1.73 -14.94 9.02
C ARG A 63 2.83 -13.89 8.98
N GLY A 64 4.09 -14.33 9.08
CA GLY A 64 5.27 -13.46 9.03
C GLY A 64 6.26 -13.92 7.96
N GLN A 65 6.92 -12.97 7.33
CA GLN A 65 8.10 -13.15 6.51
C GLN A 65 9.19 -12.19 6.99
N ARG A 66 10.45 -12.56 6.87
CA ARG A 66 11.59 -11.71 7.22
C ARG A 66 12.59 -11.66 6.10
N PHE A 67 13.12 -10.46 5.82
CA PHE A 67 14.29 -10.29 4.97
C PHE A 67 15.56 -10.32 5.82
N GLU A 68 16.63 -10.83 5.27
CA GLU A 68 17.95 -10.85 5.91
C GLU A 68 18.46 -9.43 6.22
N ARG A 69 18.13 -8.48 5.36
CA ARG A 69 18.52 -7.06 5.47
C ARG A 69 17.43 -6.15 4.93
N ASN A 70 17.50 -4.86 5.24
CA ASN A 70 16.58 -3.88 4.68
C ASN A 70 16.69 -3.81 3.15
N CYS A 71 15.61 -4.16 2.47
CA CYS A 71 15.44 -4.11 1.00
C CYS A 71 14.49 -2.99 0.57
N GLY A 72 13.83 -2.35 1.51
CA GLY A 72 12.93 -1.21 1.32
C GLY A 72 11.46 -1.61 1.15
N GLN A 73 10.59 -0.66 1.44
CA GLN A 73 9.13 -0.83 1.48
C GLN A 73 8.54 -1.49 0.23
N SER A 74 9.07 -1.19 -0.97
CA SER A 74 8.58 -1.82 -2.21
C SER A 74 8.80 -3.32 -2.22
N ALA A 75 9.96 -3.79 -1.73
CA ALA A 75 10.28 -5.21 -1.67
C ALA A 75 9.38 -5.91 -0.63
N ALA A 76 9.20 -5.31 0.54
CA ALA A 76 8.36 -5.87 1.59
C ALA A 76 6.89 -5.96 1.15
N LEU A 77 6.34 -4.90 0.54
CA LEU A 77 4.99 -4.94 -0.02
C LEU A 77 4.87 -6.00 -1.13
N TRP A 78 5.84 -6.07 -2.03
CA TRP A 78 5.83 -7.05 -3.12
C TRP A 78 5.82 -8.49 -2.61
N ALA A 79 6.71 -8.82 -1.67
CA ALA A 79 6.78 -10.14 -1.06
C ALA A 79 5.46 -10.50 -0.36
N GLY A 80 4.90 -9.57 0.40
CA GLY A 80 3.63 -9.76 1.08
C GLY A 80 2.45 -9.94 0.12
N MET A 81 2.36 -9.14 -0.95
CA MET A 81 1.33 -9.28 -1.98
C MET A 81 1.42 -10.63 -2.71
N LYS A 82 2.63 -11.09 -3.03
CA LYS A 82 2.82 -12.42 -3.64
C LYS A 82 2.53 -13.58 -2.68
N ALA A 83 2.69 -13.39 -1.38
CA ALA A 83 2.35 -14.38 -0.36
C ALA A 83 0.86 -14.37 0.03
N ALA A 84 0.11 -13.32 -0.32
CA ALA A 84 -1.31 -13.17 -0.04
C ALA A 84 -2.15 -14.26 -0.72
N ARG A 85 -3.09 -14.83 0.04
CA ARG A 85 -4.00 -15.91 -0.42
C ARG A 85 -5.43 -15.42 -0.64
N GLY A 86 -5.76 -14.24 -0.12
CA GLY A 86 -7.08 -13.65 -0.21
C GLY A 86 -7.43 -13.22 -1.63
N ARG A 87 -8.73 -13.21 -1.93
CA ARG A 87 -9.27 -12.62 -3.15
C ARG A 87 -8.99 -11.11 -3.23
N TYR A 88 -9.06 -10.44 -2.09
CA TYR A 88 -8.78 -9.02 -1.93
C TYR A 88 -7.53 -8.84 -1.08
N ILE A 89 -6.70 -7.86 -1.45
CA ILE A 89 -5.50 -7.46 -0.72
C ILE A 89 -5.72 -6.06 -0.17
N VAL A 90 -5.41 -5.88 1.12
CA VAL A 90 -5.36 -4.57 1.78
C VAL A 90 -3.91 -4.30 2.15
N THR A 91 -3.36 -3.16 1.72
CA THR A 91 -2.01 -2.71 2.14
C THR A 91 -2.13 -1.57 3.12
N LEU A 92 -1.32 -1.56 4.17
CA LEU A 92 -1.32 -0.55 5.22
C LEU A 92 0.10 -0.42 5.79
N ASP A 93 0.52 0.81 6.09
CA ASP A 93 1.80 1.08 6.79
C ASP A 93 1.67 0.77 8.29
N ALA A 94 2.77 0.35 8.92
CA ALA A 94 2.77 -0.04 10.34
C ALA A 94 2.79 1.12 11.34
N ASP A 95 2.92 2.37 10.87
CA ASP A 95 3.13 3.58 11.69
C ASP A 95 1.85 4.19 12.30
N LEU A 96 0.69 3.54 12.14
CA LEU A 96 -0.62 3.97 12.65
C LEU A 96 -1.11 5.35 12.15
N GLN A 97 -0.48 5.95 11.14
CA GLN A 97 -0.98 7.17 10.52
C GLN A 97 -2.34 6.96 9.84
N ASN A 98 -2.58 5.79 9.33
CA ASN A 98 -3.86 5.37 8.78
C ASN A 98 -4.56 4.42 9.77
N ASP A 99 -5.86 4.63 9.98
CA ASP A 99 -6.63 3.81 10.91
C ASP A 99 -7.10 2.52 10.24
N PRO A 100 -6.74 1.32 10.76
CA PRO A 100 -7.25 0.06 10.24
C PRO A 100 -8.77 -0.02 10.11
N LYS A 101 -9.54 0.73 10.93
CA LYS A 101 -11.01 0.78 10.87
C LYS A 101 -11.57 1.24 9.52
N ASP A 102 -10.76 1.87 8.66
CA ASP A 102 -11.19 2.28 7.33
C ASP A 102 -11.08 1.13 6.29
N ALA A 103 -10.50 -0.05 6.64
CA ALA A 103 -10.42 -1.18 5.74
C ALA A 103 -11.78 -1.63 5.17
N PRO A 104 -12.87 -1.74 5.95
CA PRO A 104 -14.17 -2.11 5.40
C PRO A 104 -14.68 -1.14 4.34
N LYS A 105 -14.39 0.17 4.44
CA LYS A 105 -14.80 1.17 3.43
C LYS A 105 -14.05 0.96 2.11
N LEU A 106 -12.74 0.71 2.19
CA LEU A 106 -11.93 0.41 1.01
C LEU A 106 -12.39 -0.88 0.32
N LEU A 107 -12.64 -1.93 1.12
CA LEU A 107 -13.13 -3.22 0.61
C LEU A 107 -14.52 -3.09 -0.03
N ALA A 108 -15.41 -2.28 0.53
CA ALA A 108 -16.75 -2.04 -0.03
C ALA A 108 -16.70 -1.42 -1.43
N ALA A 109 -15.72 -0.55 -1.71
CA ALA A 109 -15.54 0.07 -3.02
C ALA A 109 -15.10 -0.93 -4.11
N LEU A 110 -14.58 -2.11 -3.73
CA LEU A 110 -14.18 -3.16 -4.69
C LEU A 110 -15.36 -3.90 -5.34
N LYS A 111 -16.60 -3.57 -4.99
CA LYS A 111 -17.80 -4.03 -5.72
C LYS A 111 -17.83 -3.43 -7.12
N ASP A 112 -17.44 -2.15 -7.25
CA ASP A 112 -17.58 -1.36 -8.48
C ASP A 112 -16.22 -1.08 -9.13
N PHE A 113 -15.11 -1.22 -8.38
CA PHE A 113 -13.76 -0.93 -8.83
C PHE A 113 -12.81 -2.09 -8.53
N ASP A 114 -11.65 -2.10 -9.20
CA ASP A 114 -10.63 -3.11 -9.00
C ASP A 114 -9.63 -2.69 -7.90
N CYS A 115 -9.46 -1.38 -7.69
CA CYS A 115 -8.61 -0.81 -6.65
C CYS A 115 -9.28 0.42 -6.00
N ALA A 116 -9.24 0.47 -4.68
CA ALA A 116 -9.63 1.60 -3.85
C ALA A 116 -8.42 2.14 -3.09
N CYS A 117 -8.06 3.41 -3.34
CA CYS A 117 -6.98 4.12 -2.68
C CYS A 117 -7.52 5.01 -1.57
N GLY A 118 -6.96 4.94 -0.38
CA GLY A 118 -7.28 5.89 0.69
C GLY A 118 -6.81 7.30 0.32
N SER A 119 -7.67 8.29 0.50
CA SER A 119 -7.35 9.71 0.33
C SER A 119 -7.49 10.45 1.66
N ARG A 120 -6.41 11.05 2.14
CA ARG A 120 -6.35 11.84 3.39
C ARG A 120 -6.61 13.32 3.16
N VAL A 121 -6.91 13.73 1.93
CA VAL A 121 -7.03 15.16 1.56
C VAL A 121 -8.06 15.88 2.41
N ALA A 122 -9.22 15.25 2.67
CA ALA A 122 -10.27 15.83 3.51
C ALA A 122 -9.86 15.91 5.01
N ALA A 123 -8.99 15.02 5.48
CA ALA A 123 -8.54 14.97 6.88
C ALA A 123 -7.38 15.93 7.17
N ARG A 124 -6.57 16.32 6.17
CA ARG A 124 -5.38 17.18 6.31
C ARG A 124 -5.68 18.67 6.61
N GLY A 125 -6.90 19.12 6.57
CA GLY A 125 -7.25 20.53 6.76
C GLY A 125 -7.17 21.06 8.20
N ARG A 126 -6.86 20.23 9.20
CA ARG A 126 -6.88 20.61 10.63
C ARG A 126 -5.51 20.37 11.28
N GLY A 127 -4.52 21.28 11.04
CA GLY A 127 -3.26 21.29 11.78
C GLY A 127 -1.98 21.03 10.99
N ASP A 128 -2.02 20.80 9.68
CA ASP A 128 -0.83 20.67 8.85
C ASP A 128 -0.23 22.03 8.46
N ASN A 129 1.10 22.11 8.41
CA ASN A 129 1.83 23.31 7.99
C ASN A 129 1.48 23.63 6.52
N PHE A 130 1.10 24.89 6.23
CA PHE A 130 0.71 25.38 4.91
C PHE A 130 1.76 25.06 3.82
N VAL A 131 3.04 25.14 4.13
CA VAL A 131 4.15 24.80 3.20
C VAL A 131 4.11 23.32 2.81
N ARG A 132 3.79 22.42 3.75
CA ARG A 132 3.68 20.99 3.50
C ARG A 132 2.46 20.65 2.63
N ILE A 133 1.35 21.35 2.83
CA ILE A 133 0.14 21.20 2.01
C ILE A 133 0.41 21.68 0.58
N ALA A 134 1.02 22.86 0.43
CA ALA A 134 1.32 23.44 -0.88
C ALA A 134 2.34 22.57 -1.67
N SER A 135 3.41 22.13 -1.03
CA SER A 135 4.41 21.25 -1.66
C SER A 135 3.83 19.91 -2.09
N SER A 136 2.94 19.32 -1.26
CA SER A 136 2.23 18.09 -1.60
C SER A 136 1.30 18.27 -2.80
N ARG A 137 0.56 19.40 -2.88
CA ARG A 137 -0.32 19.72 -4.02
C ARG A 137 0.47 19.90 -5.31
N ILE A 138 1.59 20.64 -5.26
CA ILE A 138 2.46 20.82 -6.43
C ILE A 138 3.04 19.49 -6.89
N ALA A 139 3.55 18.67 -5.97
CA ALA A 139 4.09 17.36 -6.30
C ALA A 139 3.04 16.43 -6.93
N ASN A 140 1.82 16.42 -6.40
CA ASN A 140 0.70 15.65 -6.97
C ASN A 140 0.28 16.19 -8.33
N TRP A 141 0.24 17.51 -8.51
CA TRP A 141 -0.09 18.13 -9.80
C TRP A 141 0.95 17.76 -10.88
N VAL A 142 2.26 17.92 -10.59
CA VAL A 142 3.34 17.52 -11.52
C VAL A 142 3.23 16.03 -11.86
N ARG A 143 3.00 15.20 -10.86
CA ARG A 143 2.81 13.77 -11.06
C ARG A 143 1.62 13.48 -11.98
N ASN A 144 0.47 14.08 -11.69
CA ASN A 144 -0.76 13.86 -12.48
C ASN A 144 -0.59 14.34 -13.93
N GLN A 145 0.08 15.48 -14.17
CA GLN A 145 0.39 15.94 -15.52
C GLN A 145 1.29 14.97 -16.29
N LEU A 146 2.32 14.44 -15.62
CA LEU A 146 3.26 13.53 -16.27
C LEU A 146 2.70 12.11 -16.43
N SER A 147 1.91 11.61 -15.47
CA SER A 147 1.27 10.29 -15.54
C SER A 147 -0.06 10.29 -16.28
N GLY A 148 -0.66 11.48 -16.52
CA GLY A 148 -1.99 11.62 -17.12
C GLY A 148 -3.09 11.05 -16.22
N GLU A 149 -3.03 11.35 -14.91
CA GLU A 149 -3.92 10.83 -13.87
C GLU A 149 -4.55 11.93 -13.03
N ASN A 150 -5.61 11.58 -12.28
CA ASN A 150 -6.28 12.45 -11.33
C ASN A 150 -6.29 11.81 -9.93
N ILE A 151 -5.11 11.48 -9.38
CA ILE A 151 -5.00 10.96 -8.02
C ILE A 151 -4.69 12.12 -7.08
N THR A 152 -5.50 12.29 -6.03
CA THR A 152 -5.38 13.41 -5.10
C THR A 152 -4.40 13.15 -3.96
N ASP A 153 -4.24 11.89 -3.52
CA ASP A 153 -3.28 11.48 -2.47
C ASP A 153 -2.43 10.29 -2.88
N ALA A 154 -1.53 10.51 -3.83
CA ALA A 154 -0.61 9.48 -4.32
C ALA A 154 0.34 8.91 -3.25
N GLY A 155 0.59 9.65 -2.19
CA GLY A 155 1.45 9.25 -1.08
C GLY A 155 0.77 8.34 -0.05
N CYS A 156 -0.50 8.02 -0.21
CA CYS A 156 -1.19 7.12 0.70
C CYS A 156 -0.94 5.66 0.28
N CYS A 157 -0.35 4.86 1.19
CA CYS A 157 -0.13 3.42 0.96
C CYS A 157 -1.30 2.55 1.42
N TYR A 158 -2.33 3.13 2.02
CA TYR A 158 -3.53 2.42 2.44
C TYR A 158 -4.44 2.20 1.24
N ARG A 159 -4.49 0.97 0.76
CA ARG A 159 -5.24 0.58 -0.43
C ARG A 159 -5.90 -0.78 -0.24
N ALA A 160 -7.03 -0.97 -0.90
CA ALA A 160 -7.60 -2.30 -1.11
C ALA A 160 -7.70 -2.56 -2.62
N PHE A 161 -7.42 -3.77 -3.07
CA PHE A 161 -7.50 -4.13 -4.49
C PHE A 161 -7.71 -5.64 -4.67
N LYS A 162 -8.21 -6.02 -5.84
CA LYS A 162 -8.35 -7.42 -6.22
C LYS A 162 -6.97 -8.04 -6.44
N ARG A 163 -6.77 -9.29 -6.04
CA ARG A 163 -5.48 -9.98 -6.16
C ARG A 163 -4.97 -10.06 -7.60
N GLU A 164 -5.87 -10.19 -8.57
CA GLU A 164 -5.55 -10.19 -10.00
C GLU A 164 -4.78 -8.94 -10.45
N CYS A 165 -4.96 -7.78 -9.79
CA CYS A 165 -4.20 -6.58 -10.08
C CYS A 165 -2.69 -6.73 -9.89
N VAL A 166 -2.22 -7.78 -9.18
CA VAL A 166 -0.80 -7.98 -8.84
C VAL A 166 -0.15 -9.06 -9.73
N GLU A 167 -0.92 -9.84 -10.47
CA GLU A 167 -0.41 -11.03 -11.16
C GLU A 167 0.66 -10.69 -12.19
N ASP A 168 0.42 -9.70 -13.05
CA ASP A 168 1.31 -9.30 -14.14
C ASP A 168 2.17 -8.07 -13.85
N LEU A 169 2.05 -7.51 -12.64
CA LEU A 169 2.85 -6.35 -12.26
C LEU A 169 4.35 -6.63 -12.30
N LYS A 170 5.11 -5.69 -12.85
CA LYS A 170 6.57 -5.70 -12.79
C LYS A 170 7.08 -5.07 -11.52
N PHE A 171 7.93 -5.79 -10.78
CA PHE A 171 8.57 -5.26 -9.58
C PHE A 171 9.72 -4.30 -9.94
N PHE A 172 9.72 -3.13 -9.28
CA PHE A 172 10.86 -2.20 -9.27
C PHE A 172 10.90 -1.40 -7.96
N LYS A 173 12.08 -0.91 -7.60
CA LYS A 173 12.26 -0.09 -6.41
C LYS A 173 11.46 1.21 -6.54
N GLY A 174 10.59 1.52 -5.58
CA GLY A 174 9.72 2.70 -5.64
C GLY A 174 8.31 2.44 -6.17
N MET A 175 8.01 1.23 -6.69
CA MET A 175 6.71 0.89 -7.29
C MET A 175 5.52 1.15 -6.35
N HIS A 176 5.70 1.00 -5.04
CA HIS A 176 4.62 1.19 -4.07
C HIS A 176 3.93 2.56 -4.17
N ARG A 177 4.65 3.58 -4.66
CA ARG A 177 4.12 4.92 -4.91
C ARG A 177 3.27 5.03 -6.16
N PHE A 178 3.42 4.08 -7.08
CA PHE A 178 2.80 4.09 -8.40
C PHE A 178 1.80 2.95 -8.60
N LEU A 179 1.50 2.14 -7.57
CA LEU A 179 0.56 1.02 -7.70
C LEU A 179 -0.75 1.39 -8.39
N PRO A 180 -1.43 2.51 -8.05
CA PRO A 180 -2.66 2.88 -8.74
C PRO A 180 -2.45 3.15 -10.23
N THR A 181 -1.32 3.80 -10.58
CA THR A 181 -0.92 4.06 -11.96
C THR A 181 -0.65 2.77 -12.72
N LEU A 182 0.09 1.86 -12.10
CA LEU A 182 0.43 0.56 -12.68
C LEU A 182 -0.82 -0.27 -12.91
N PHE A 183 -1.76 -0.31 -11.95
CA PHE A 183 -3.04 -0.98 -12.14
C PHE A 183 -3.85 -0.41 -13.31
N LYS A 184 -3.88 0.92 -13.47
CA LYS A 184 -4.54 1.55 -14.63
C LYS A 184 -3.83 1.22 -15.95
N ILE A 185 -2.50 1.11 -15.97
CA ILE A 185 -1.74 0.67 -17.14
C ILE A 185 -2.16 -0.75 -17.51
N GLU A 186 -2.32 -1.66 -16.56
CA GLU A 186 -2.81 -3.02 -16.76
C GLU A 186 -4.33 -3.09 -17.07
N GLY A 187 -5.05 -1.95 -16.97
CA GLY A 187 -6.47 -1.83 -17.35
C GLY A 187 -7.46 -1.93 -16.24
N PHE A 188 -7.00 -2.00 -15.02
CA PHE A 188 -7.87 -2.04 -13.86
C PHE A 188 -8.44 -0.66 -13.52
N THR A 189 -9.65 -0.66 -12.99
CA THR A 189 -10.35 0.54 -12.53
C THR A 189 -9.88 0.93 -11.14
N VAL A 190 -9.65 2.24 -10.92
CA VAL A 190 -9.13 2.77 -9.65
C VAL A 190 -10.00 3.92 -9.16
N THR A 191 -10.35 3.88 -7.87
CA THR A 191 -11.09 4.96 -7.19
C THR A 191 -10.34 5.45 -5.95
N GLU A 192 -10.72 6.62 -5.43
CA GLU A 192 -10.25 7.14 -4.14
C GLU A 192 -11.40 7.15 -3.12
N VAL A 193 -11.09 6.73 -1.90
CA VAL A 193 -12.02 6.69 -0.77
C VAL A 193 -11.50 7.58 0.34
N PRO A 194 -12.27 8.53 0.85
CA PRO A 194 -11.86 9.37 1.98
C PRO A 194 -11.61 8.53 3.23
N ILE A 195 -10.41 8.69 3.82
CA ILE A 195 -10.01 8.03 5.06
C ILE A 195 -9.52 9.03 6.11
N GLY A 196 -9.49 8.59 7.36
CA GLY A 196 -8.89 9.34 8.45
C GLY A 196 -7.37 9.45 8.33
N HIS A 197 -6.78 10.46 9.01
CA HIS A 197 -5.34 10.62 9.14
C HIS A 197 -5.00 10.95 10.59
N ASN A 198 -4.15 10.15 11.20
CA ASN A 198 -3.65 10.37 12.55
C ASN A 198 -2.24 10.97 12.49
N PRO A 199 -1.85 11.79 13.47
CA PRO A 199 -0.44 12.14 13.66
C PRO A 199 0.38 10.86 13.88
N ARG A 200 1.63 10.86 13.43
CA ARG A 200 2.54 9.74 13.68
C ARG A 200 2.72 9.56 15.18
N ALA A 201 2.46 8.35 15.69
CA ALA A 201 2.55 8.06 17.12
C ALA A 201 4.01 7.95 17.60
N SER A 202 4.91 7.38 16.79
CA SER A 202 6.35 7.22 17.08
C SER A 202 7.14 6.98 15.78
N GLY A 203 8.48 7.09 15.86
CA GLY A 203 9.40 6.82 14.75
C GLY A 203 10.02 8.06 14.11
N GLN A 204 11.25 7.92 13.58
CA GLN A 204 11.99 8.97 12.86
C GLN A 204 11.93 8.76 11.36
N THR A 205 11.96 9.86 10.61
CA THR A 205 12.11 9.82 9.14
C THR A 205 13.56 9.53 8.79
N HIS A 206 13.83 8.33 8.26
CA HIS A 206 15.20 7.85 7.97
C HIS A 206 15.79 8.30 6.62
N TYR A 207 15.14 9.17 5.84
CA TYR A 207 15.60 9.50 4.48
C TYR A 207 15.70 11.01 4.23
N GLY A 208 16.78 11.42 3.57
CA GLY A 208 16.99 12.80 3.09
C GLY A 208 15.96 13.19 2.01
N VAL A 209 15.45 14.42 2.09
CA VAL A 209 14.36 14.93 1.22
C VAL A 209 14.77 14.96 -0.26
N TRP A 210 15.99 15.38 -0.56
CA TRP A 210 16.50 15.56 -1.93
C TRP A 210 16.66 14.25 -2.70
N ASN A 211 17.23 13.22 -2.07
CA ASN A 211 17.40 11.91 -2.70
C ASN A 211 16.06 11.27 -3.05
N ARG A 212 15.01 11.50 -2.21
CA ARG A 212 13.65 11.01 -2.47
C ARG A 212 13.00 11.73 -3.64
N LEU A 213 13.23 13.04 -3.80
CA LEU A 213 12.64 13.80 -4.90
C LEU A 213 13.24 13.36 -6.26
N PHE A 214 14.56 13.25 -6.36
CA PHE A 214 15.20 12.80 -7.60
C PHE A 214 14.82 11.38 -7.98
N ALA A 215 14.86 10.43 -7.02
CA ALA A 215 14.43 9.06 -7.27
C ALA A 215 12.96 8.99 -7.69
N SER A 216 12.07 9.74 -7.02
CA SER A 216 10.65 9.77 -7.37
C SER A 216 10.39 10.37 -8.75
N PHE A 217 11.16 11.37 -9.15
CA PHE A 217 11.04 11.97 -10.48
C PHE A 217 11.53 11.02 -11.57
N TYR A 218 12.64 10.32 -11.34
CA TYR A 218 13.16 9.31 -12.26
C TYR A 218 12.16 8.16 -12.44
N ASP A 219 11.61 7.64 -11.32
CA ASP A 219 10.58 6.61 -11.36
C ASP A 219 9.34 7.07 -12.13
N LEU A 220 8.96 8.35 -11.98
CA LEU A 220 7.81 8.93 -12.70
C LEU A 220 8.03 8.95 -14.21
N LEU A 221 9.23 9.27 -14.67
CA LEU A 221 9.57 9.21 -16.10
C LEU A 221 9.52 7.77 -16.62
N ALA A 222 10.03 6.82 -15.84
CA ALA A 222 9.96 5.39 -16.19
C ALA A 222 8.51 4.90 -16.30
N VAL A 223 7.65 5.24 -15.34
CA VAL A 223 6.23 4.87 -15.36
C VAL A 223 5.50 5.54 -16.53
N ARG A 224 5.81 6.82 -16.84
CA ARG A 224 5.29 7.51 -18.03
C ARG A 224 5.69 6.78 -19.31
N TRP A 225 6.96 6.39 -19.43
CA TRP A 225 7.45 5.62 -20.57
C TRP A 225 6.73 4.27 -20.71
N MET A 226 6.56 3.53 -19.61
CA MET A 226 5.79 2.27 -19.57
C MET A 226 4.39 2.50 -20.11
N LYS A 227 3.67 3.52 -19.60
CA LYS A 227 2.30 3.86 -20.05
C LYS A 227 2.21 4.12 -21.54
N GLN A 228 3.21 4.82 -22.12
CA GLN A 228 3.23 5.12 -23.56
C GLN A 228 3.58 3.92 -24.45
N ARG A 229 4.25 2.91 -23.89
CA ARG A 229 4.70 1.72 -24.61
C ARG A 229 3.82 0.50 -24.37
N MET A 230 2.91 0.57 -23.41
CA MET A 230 1.95 -0.49 -23.17
C MET A 230 0.98 -0.61 -24.34
N PHE A 231 0.79 -1.82 -24.82
CA PHE A 231 -0.28 -2.15 -25.77
C PHE A 231 -1.05 -3.37 -25.26
N ARG A 232 -2.30 -3.46 -25.64
CA ARG A 232 -3.18 -4.57 -25.29
C ARG A 232 -3.53 -5.31 -26.57
N TYR A 233 -3.68 -6.63 -26.43
CA TYR A 233 -4.16 -7.48 -27.49
C TYR A 233 -5.11 -8.52 -26.93
N GLU A 234 -6.06 -8.94 -27.73
CA GLU A 234 -6.96 -10.04 -27.44
C GLU A 234 -6.69 -11.17 -28.42
N ILE A 235 -6.56 -12.39 -27.91
CA ILE A 235 -6.46 -13.58 -28.75
C ILE A 235 -7.89 -14.02 -29.08
N THR A 236 -8.32 -13.77 -30.30
CA THR A 236 -9.67 -14.13 -30.77
C THR A 236 -9.76 -15.59 -31.20
N GLU A 237 -8.66 -16.20 -31.58
CA GLU A 237 -8.62 -17.61 -32.01
C GLU A 237 -7.26 -18.23 -31.69
N ARG A 238 -7.26 -19.49 -31.24
CA ARG A 238 -6.05 -20.31 -31.10
C ARG A 238 -6.12 -21.45 -32.11
N LEU A 239 -5.19 -21.47 -33.04
CA LEU A 239 -5.05 -22.58 -33.99
C LEU A 239 -4.12 -23.63 -33.37
N ASN A 240 -4.61 -24.86 -33.24
CA ASN A 240 -3.86 -26.01 -32.72
C ASN A 240 -3.42 -26.91 -33.88
#